data_d4bb8344374d4b41d6695196700e9dc3
#
_entry.id   d4bb8344374d4b41d6695196700e9dc3
#
_cell.length_a   1.000
_cell.length_b   1.000
_cell.length_c   1.000
_cell.angle_alpha   90.00
_cell.angle_beta   90.00
_cell.angle_gamma   90.00
#
_symmetry.space_group_name_H-M   'P 1'
#
loop_
_entity.id
_entity.type
_entity.pdbx_description
1 polymer ?
#
loop_
_entity_poly.entity_id
_entity_poly.type
_entity_poly.pdbx_seq_one_letter_code
_entity_poly.pdbx_strand_id
1 'polypeptide(L)'
;MRCGFDKEGASFFEEKLGYFFRDRKLLKEALTHASFANESGLSSFNERMEYLGDAVLELCVSEILYASFPECDEGELTKARAAIVCESSLAEWARWIDLPSHLRLGKGLERQNGRQNSSVLSEVADRKSVV
;
A
#
# COMPACT_ATOMS: atom_id res chain seq x y z
N MET A 1 -16.75 -8.15 -11.10
CA MET A 1 -15.59 -7.28 -11.32
C MET A 1 -14.34 -8.15 -11.40
N ARG A 2 -13.78 -8.29 -12.57
CA ARG A 2 -12.56 -9.06 -12.77
C ARG A 2 -11.41 -8.25 -12.21
N CYS A 3 -10.64 -8.79 -11.26
CA CYS A 3 -9.32 -8.28 -10.96
C CYS A 3 -8.49 -8.31 -12.25
N GLY A 4 -8.26 -7.14 -12.83
CA GLY A 4 -7.55 -7.01 -14.10
C GLY A 4 -6.06 -7.29 -13.98
N PHE A 5 -5.72 -8.51 -13.63
CA PHE A 5 -4.39 -9.05 -13.89
C PHE A 5 -4.42 -9.73 -15.24
N ASP A 6 -4.64 -8.96 -16.29
CA ASP A 6 -4.51 -9.45 -17.64
C ASP A 6 -3.05 -9.80 -17.92
N LYS A 7 -2.87 -10.90 -18.59
CA LYS A 7 -1.56 -11.50 -18.87
C LYS A 7 -0.64 -10.65 -19.78
N GLU A 8 -1.08 -9.47 -20.21
CA GLU A 8 -0.46 -8.70 -21.29
C GLU A 8 -0.39 -7.18 -21.03
N GLY A 9 -0.25 -6.72 -19.80
CA GLY A 9 -0.06 -5.29 -19.58
C GLY A 9 0.25 -4.90 -18.14
N ALA A 10 1.03 -3.86 -18.01
CA ALA A 10 1.16 -3.13 -16.76
C ALA A 10 -0.21 -2.62 -16.34
N SER A 11 -0.59 -2.81 -15.08
CA SER A 11 -1.78 -2.18 -14.55
C SER A 11 -1.59 -0.66 -14.50
N PHE A 12 -2.68 0.08 -14.62
CA PHE A 12 -2.66 1.54 -14.58
C PHE A 12 -1.90 2.10 -13.36
N PHE A 13 -1.98 1.42 -12.21
CA PHE A 13 -1.26 1.87 -11.03
C PHE A 13 0.26 1.63 -11.12
N GLU A 14 0.72 0.59 -11.79
CA GLU A 14 2.16 0.35 -12.05
C GLU A 14 2.72 1.44 -12.95
N GLU A 15 1.97 1.88 -13.95
CA GLU A 15 2.34 3.01 -14.81
C GLU A 15 2.48 4.30 -14.00
N LYS A 16 1.53 4.58 -13.10
CA LYS A 16 1.60 5.74 -12.19
C LYS A 16 2.77 5.66 -11.21
N LEU A 17 3.11 4.48 -10.73
CA LEU A 17 4.27 4.27 -9.88
C LEU A 17 5.60 4.38 -10.63
N GLY A 18 5.59 4.19 -11.95
CA GLY A 18 6.80 4.03 -12.74
C GLY A 18 7.59 2.77 -12.41
N TYR A 19 6.94 1.78 -11.84
CA TYR A 19 7.56 0.53 -11.43
C TYR A 19 6.71 -0.68 -11.78
N PHE A 20 7.31 -1.70 -12.38
CA PHE A 20 6.67 -2.95 -12.78
C PHE A 20 7.15 -4.09 -11.89
N PHE A 21 6.22 -4.70 -11.18
CA PHE A 21 6.52 -5.76 -10.24
C PHE A 21 6.88 -7.06 -10.97
N ARG A 22 8.05 -7.59 -10.68
CA ARG A 22 8.57 -8.83 -11.29
C ARG A 22 7.86 -10.06 -10.76
N ASP A 23 7.62 -10.11 -9.45
CA ASP A 23 6.90 -11.21 -8.80
C ASP A 23 5.41 -10.86 -8.68
N ARG A 24 4.64 -11.39 -9.63
CA ARG A 24 3.18 -11.18 -9.68
C ARG A 24 2.44 -11.87 -8.53
N LYS A 25 3.02 -12.91 -7.94
CA LYS A 25 2.42 -13.59 -6.77
C LYS A 25 2.52 -12.71 -5.53
N LEU A 26 3.68 -12.11 -5.29
CA LEU A 26 3.87 -11.15 -4.20
C LEU A 26 2.97 -9.93 -4.36
N LEU A 27 2.89 -9.39 -5.57
CA LEU A 27 1.98 -8.27 -5.84
C LEU A 27 0.53 -8.63 -5.53
N LYS A 28 0.07 -9.79 -5.97
CA LYS A 28 -1.28 -10.28 -5.70
C LYS A 28 -1.52 -10.45 -4.21
N GLU A 29 -0.58 -11.00 -3.49
CA GLU A 29 -0.63 -11.14 -2.04
C GLU A 29 -0.68 -9.77 -1.35
N ALA A 30 0.15 -8.82 -1.75
CA ALA A 30 0.15 -7.46 -1.23
C ALA A 30 -1.18 -6.72 -1.45
N LEU A 31 -1.91 -7.04 -2.52
CA LEU A 31 -3.22 -6.47 -2.84
C LEU A 31 -4.39 -7.24 -2.21
N THR A 32 -4.13 -8.30 -1.45
CA THR A 32 -5.17 -9.13 -0.82
C THR A 32 -5.35 -8.74 0.63
N HIS A 33 -6.52 -8.20 0.96
CA HIS A 33 -6.89 -7.90 2.33
C HIS A 33 -7.29 -9.16 3.10
N ALA A 34 -7.11 -9.16 4.41
CA ALA A 34 -7.47 -10.29 5.29
C ALA A 34 -8.93 -10.71 5.13
N SER A 35 -9.87 -9.77 4.89
CA SER A 35 -11.27 -10.08 4.65
C SER A 35 -11.50 -11.01 3.46
N PHE A 36 -10.76 -10.80 2.37
CA PHE A 36 -10.82 -11.67 1.20
C PHE A 36 -10.24 -13.05 1.49
N ALA A 37 -9.10 -13.10 2.15
CA ALA A 37 -8.45 -14.35 2.52
C ALA A 37 -9.34 -15.20 3.43
N ASN A 38 -9.96 -14.60 4.43
CA ASN A 38 -10.88 -15.26 5.36
C ASN A 38 -12.11 -15.82 4.65
N GLU A 39 -12.74 -15.06 3.76
CA GLU A 39 -13.92 -15.52 3.01
C GLU A 39 -13.59 -16.58 1.97
N SER A 40 -12.37 -16.58 1.43
CA SER A 40 -11.92 -17.51 0.39
C SER A 40 -11.21 -18.75 0.94
N GLY A 41 -11.04 -18.87 2.24
CA GLY A 41 -10.32 -19.98 2.88
C GLY A 41 -8.82 -20.00 2.58
N LEU A 42 -8.24 -18.86 2.18
CA LEU A 42 -6.82 -18.72 1.95
C LEU A 42 -6.07 -18.57 3.27
N SER A 43 -4.97 -19.31 3.44
CA SER A 43 -4.14 -19.25 4.64
C SER A 43 -3.09 -18.14 4.60
N SER A 44 -2.80 -17.58 3.44
CA SER A 44 -1.81 -16.51 3.28
C SER A 44 -2.50 -15.18 3.02
N PHE A 45 -2.37 -14.30 3.93
CA PHE A 45 -2.62 -12.88 3.81
C PHE A 45 -1.41 -12.14 4.41
N ASN A 46 -1.28 -10.90 4.10
CA ASN A 46 0.00 -10.21 4.11
C ASN A 46 0.23 -9.31 5.33
N GLU A 47 -0.31 -9.64 6.49
CA GLU A 47 -0.03 -8.90 7.73
C GLU A 47 1.48 -8.81 8.04
N ARG A 48 2.24 -9.86 7.72
CA ARG A 48 3.69 -9.83 7.86
C ARG A 48 4.36 -8.88 6.88
N MET A 49 3.82 -8.74 5.67
CA MET A 49 4.27 -7.75 4.69
C MET A 49 3.96 -6.33 5.16
N GLU A 50 2.81 -6.11 5.76
CA GLU A 50 2.44 -4.82 6.35
C GLU A 50 3.44 -4.40 7.42
N TYR A 51 3.75 -5.29 8.35
CA TYR A 51 4.75 -5.04 9.39
C TYR A 51 6.11 -4.63 8.82
N LEU A 52 6.60 -5.37 7.83
CA LEU A 52 7.88 -5.05 7.18
C LEU A 52 7.77 -3.79 6.32
N GLY A 53 6.66 -3.61 5.63
CA GLY A 53 6.40 -2.47 4.76
C GLY A 53 6.38 -1.14 5.50
N ASP A 54 5.80 -1.11 6.68
CA ASP A 54 5.80 0.05 7.57
C ASP A 54 7.24 0.50 7.88
N ALA A 55 8.10 -0.42 8.28
CA ALA A 55 9.51 -0.13 8.57
C ALA A 55 10.28 0.35 7.31
N VAL A 56 10.05 -0.28 6.16
CA VAL A 56 10.68 0.12 4.89
C VAL A 56 10.24 1.52 4.48
N LEU A 57 8.94 1.81 4.57
CA LEU A 57 8.39 3.12 4.23
C LEU A 57 8.98 4.22 5.13
N GLU A 58 9.03 3.99 6.43
CA GLU A 58 9.64 4.93 7.37
C GLU A 58 11.12 5.18 7.06
N LEU A 59 11.87 4.14 6.73
CA LEU A 59 13.27 4.27 6.33
C LEU A 59 13.43 5.11 5.07
N CYS A 60 12.66 4.81 4.02
CA CYS A 60 12.72 5.55 2.75
C CYS A 60 12.36 7.02 2.92
N VAL A 61 11.29 7.32 3.66
CA VAL A 61 10.89 8.70 3.94
C VAL A 61 11.95 9.41 4.77
N SER A 62 12.53 8.75 5.76
CA SER A 62 13.62 9.30 6.58
C SER A 62 14.85 9.65 5.74
N GLU A 63 15.24 8.79 4.82
CA GLU A 63 16.38 9.03 3.91
C GLU A 63 16.12 10.24 3.02
N ILE A 64 14.94 10.34 2.43
CA ILE A 64 14.56 11.48 1.58
C ILE A 64 14.57 12.77 2.38
N LEU A 65 13.97 12.80 3.56
CA LEU A 65 13.93 13.98 4.42
C LEU A 65 15.32 14.40 4.86
N TYR A 66 16.14 13.44 5.29
CA TYR A 66 17.52 13.69 5.70
C TYR A 66 18.36 14.35 4.59
N ALA A 67 18.23 13.85 3.37
CA ALA A 67 18.96 14.37 2.22
C ALA A 67 18.42 15.74 1.73
N SER A 68 17.10 15.93 1.81
CA SER A 68 16.45 17.14 1.25
C SER A 68 16.46 18.34 2.19
N PHE A 69 16.57 18.12 3.49
CA PHE A 69 16.46 19.16 4.52
C PHE A 69 17.64 19.12 5.50
N PRO A 70 18.86 19.41 5.03
CA PRO A 70 20.08 19.33 5.86
C PRO A 70 20.11 20.33 7.02
N GLU A 71 19.31 21.39 6.95
CA GLU A 71 19.23 22.41 8.02
C GLU A 71 18.24 22.03 9.14
N CYS A 72 17.37 21.02 8.92
CA CYS A 72 16.38 20.63 9.91
C CYS A 72 17.00 19.76 11.00
N ASP A 73 16.58 20.00 12.24
CA ASP A 73 16.96 19.15 13.36
C ASP A 73 16.19 17.81 13.40
N GLU A 74 16.58 16.92 14.30
CA GLU A 74 15.97 15.60 14.45
C GLU A 74 14.47 15.70 14.79
N GLY A 75 14.06 16.65 15.63
CA GLY A 75 12.66 16.85 16.01
C GLY A 75 11.80 17.30 14.82
N GLU A 76 12.31 18.20 13.99
CA GLU A 76 11.65 18.66 12.77
C GLU A 76 11.49 17.53 11.75
N LEU A 77 12.55 16.75 11.53
CA LEU A 77 12.54 15.61 10.63
C LEU A 77 11.56 14.51 11.11
N THR A 78 11.51 14.26 12.40
CA THR A 78 10.58 13.30 13.02
C THR A 78 9.12 13.72 12.82
N LYS A 79 8.80 14.99 13.00
CA LYS A 79 7.46 15.55 12.76
C LYS A 79 7.07 15.44 11.28
N ALA A 80 7.98 15.80 10.39
CA ALA A 80 7.76 15.72 8.95
C ALA A 80 7.49 14.28 8.51
N ARG A 81 8.28 13.33 8.99
CA ARG A 81 8.06 11.89 8.71
C ARG A 81 6.68 11.44 9.19
N ALA A 82 6.30 11.76 10.42
CA ALA A 82 5.00 11.39 10.95
C ALA A 82 3.84 11.94 10.11
N ALA A 83 3.97 13.16 9.58
CA ALA A 83 2.96 13.76 8.70
C ALA A 83 2.85 13.05 7.35
N ILE A 84 3.93 12.49 6.84
CA ILE A 84 3.97 11.80 5.53
C ILE A 84 3.45 10.38 5.65
N VAL A 85 3.84 9.64 6.69
CA VAL A 85 3.48 8.22 6.86
C VAL A 85 2.18 7.99 7.64
N CYS A 86 1.42 9.03 7.94
CA CYS A 86 0.14 8.88 8.62
C CYS A 86 -0.93 8.24 7.71
N GLU A 87 -1.94 7.65 8.32
CA GLU A 87 -3.03 6.96 7.64
C GLU A 87 -3.68 7.79 6.53
N SER A 88 -4.00 9.06 6.82
CA SER A 88 -4.64 9.95 5.86
C SER A 88 -3.78 10.22 4.62
N SER A 89 -2.50 10.47 4.80
CA SER A 89 -1.58 10.73 3.69
C SER A 89 -1.36 9.49 2.83
N LEU A 90 -1.21 8.33 3.45
CA LEU A 90 -1.06 7.05 2.74
C LEU A 90 -2.33 6.69 1.98
N ALA A 91 -3.51 6.93 2.55
CA ALA A 91 -4.78 6.71 1.88
C ALA A 91 -4.99 7.64 0.68
N GLU A 92 -4.61 8.91 0.79
CA GLU A 92 -4.63 9.85 -0.35
C GLU A 92 -3.70 9.39 -1.48
N TRP A 93 -2.48 9.02 -1.13
CA TRP A 93 -1.53 8.49 -2.10
C TRP A 93 -2.06 7.21 -2.78
N ALA A 94 -2.64 6.30 -2.01
CA ALA A 94 -3.26 5.10 -2.54
C ALA A 94 -4.38 5.41 -3.56
N ARG A 95 -5.21 6.40 -3.29
CA ARG A 95 -6.25 6.86 -4.23
C ARG A 95 -5.65 7.49 -5.48
N TRP A 96 -4.60 8.27 -5.32
CA TRP A 96 -3.92 8.90 -6.45
C TRP A 96 -3.35 7.91 -7.46
N ILE A 97 -2.81 6.76 -7.00
CA ILE A 97 -2.33 5.69 -7.87
C ILE A 97 -3.41 4.69 -8.30
N ASP A 98 -4.66 4.94 -7.97
CA ASP A 98 -5.81 4.06 -8.24
C ASP A 98 -5.71 2.68 -7.57
N LEU A 99 -5.08 2.61 -6.41
CA LEU A 99 -4.96 1.38 -5.64
C LEU A 99 -6.31 0.73 -5.30
N PRO A 100 -7.37 1.50 -4.93
CA PRO A 100 -8.68 0.93 -4.61
C PRO A 100 -9.24 -0.02 -5.67
N SER A 101 -9.04 0.27 -6.95
CA SER A 101 -9.53 -0.56 -8.06
C SER A 101 -8.87 -1.92 -8.15
N HIS A 102 -7.70 -2.09 -7.54
CA HIS A 102 -6.88 -3.30 -7.61
C HIS A 102 -6.93 -4.16 -6.35
N LEU A 103 -7.63 -3.70 -5.30
CA LEU A 103 -7.72 -4.43 -4.04
C LEU A 103 -8.61 -5.66 -4.15
N ARG A 104 -8.19 -6.72 -3.48
CA ARG A 104 -9.00 -7.93 -3.26
C ARG A 104 -9.59 -7.85 -1.85
N LEU A 105 -10.85 -7.48 -1.77
CA LEU A 105 -11.62 -7.35 -0.54
C LEU A 105 -12.67 -8.45 -0.41
N GLY A 106 -12.96 -8.85 0.82
CA GLY A 106 -14.10 -9.70 1.12
C GLY A 106 -15.42 -8.98 0.82
N LYS A 107 -16.48 -9.75 0.51
CA LYS A 107 -17.79 -9.20 0.14
C LYS A 107 -18.42 -8.34 1.24
N GLY A 108 -18.23 -8.72 2.50
CA GLY A 108 -18.74 -7.97 3.64
C GLY A 108 -18.14 -6.58 3.73
N LEU A 109 -16.83 -6.47 3.58
CA LEU A 109 -16.12 -5.19 3.62
C LEU A 109 -16.41 -4.35 2.36
N GLU A 110 -16.56 -4.97 1.21
CA GLU A 110 -16.99 -4.33 -0.03
C GLU A 110 -18.36 -3.64 0.12
N ARG A 111 -19.33 -4.33 0.74
CA ARG A 111 -20.67 -3.78 1.02
C ARG A 111 -20.66 -2.58 1.96
N GLN A 112 -19.66 -2.49 2.84
CA GLN A 112 -19.45 -1.36 3.75
C GLN A 112 -18.60 -0.25 3.14
N ASN A 113 -18.41 -0.25 1.83
CA ASN A 113 -17.53 0.67 1.11
C ASN A 113 -16.07 0.61 1.59
N GLY A 114 -15.60 -0.55 2.01
CA GLY A 114 -14.26 -0.76 2.54
C GLY A 114 -13.15 -0.41 1.55
N ARG A 115 -13.45 -0.46 0.25
CA ARG A 115 -12.53 -0.11 -0.84
C ARG A 115 -12.07 1.36 -0.78
N GLN A 116 -12.87 2.26 -0.21
CA GLN A 116 -12.55 3.66 0.00
C GLN A 116 -12.18 4.00 1.46
N ASN A 117 -12.14 3.00 2.32
CA ASN A 117 -11.78 3.19 3.72
C ASN A 117 -10.31 3.52 3.88
N SER A 118 -9.99 4.61 4.57
CA SER A 118 -8.62 5.11 4.73
C SER A 118 -7.71 4.12 5.46
N SER A 119 -8.21 3.41 6.46
CA SER A 119 -7.43 2.39 7.18
C SER A 119 -7.04 1.25 6.25
N VAL A 120 -8.00 0.71 5.48
CA VAL A 120 -7.72 -0.34 4.49
C VAL A 120 -6.71 0.11 3.46
N LEU A 121 -6.83 1.34 2.96
CA LEU A 121 -5.93 1.86 1.94
C LEU A 121 -4.51 2.11 2.46
N SER A 122 -4.38 2.61 3.69
CA SER A 122 -3.07 2.83 4.30
C SER A 122 -2.34 1.51 4.57
N GLU A 123 -3.02 0.51 5.09
CA GLU A 123 -2.49 -0.83 5.32
C GLU A 123 -1.92 -1.44 4.03
N VAL A 124 -2.66 -1.33 2.93
CA VAL A 124 -2.20 -1.86 1.64
C VAL A 124 -1.07 -1.03 1.05
N ALA A 125 -1.05 0.28 1.27
CA ALA A 125 0.06 1.15 0.85
C ALA A 125 1.38 0.75 1.54
N ASP A 126 1.35 0.46 2.84
CA ASP A 126 2.51 -0.04 3.59
C ASP A 126 3.06 -1.34 3.01
N ARG A 127 2.19 -2.28 2.67
CA ARG A 127 2.56 -3.58 2.10
C ARG A 127 3.33 -3.47 0.79
N LYS A 128 3.03 -2.46 -0.01
CA LYS A 128 3.70 -2.23 -1.30
C LYS A 128 5.15 -1.82 -1.17
N SER A 129 5.55 -1.30 -0.05
CA SER A 129 6.95 -0.92 0.20
C SER A 129 7.90 -2.12 0.23
N VAL A 130 7.37 -3.35 0.33
CA VAL A 130 8.15 -4.60 0.41
C VAL A 130 8.28 -5.29 -0.95
N VAL A 131 7.41 -4.99 -1.89
CA VAL A 131 7.30 -5.67 -3.19
C VAL A 131 7.95 -4.83 -4.28
#